data_585fc7bc9e30ecbf0b5569e675399305
#
_entry.id   585fc7bc9e30ecbf0b5569e675399305
#
_cell.length_a   1.000
_cell.length_b   1.000
_cell.length_c   1.000
_cell.angle_alpha   90.00
_cell.angle_beta   90.00
_cell.angle_gamma   90.00
#
_symmetry.space_group_name_H-M   'P 1'
#
loop_
_entity.id
_entity.type
_entity.pdbx_description
1 polymer ?
#
loop_
_entity_poly.entity_id
_entity_poly.type
_entity_poly.pdbx_seq_one_letter_code
_entity_poly.pdbx_strand_id
1 'polypeptide(L)'
;MTTADHPALRPGFLADLLVAPHGPLARLEVVAESASTNTELAAAVAADPQAWPAPALLVAEHQVAGRGRSGRAWQTPARTALTGSLLVRPDVPRERLSWLPLLAGLATVRCLRATAGVEAVVKWPNDVLVPAPGAGPVVEMAGWGTYRKVAGILCELLPDGGAIVGVGLNVRQSESELPVASATSLALVGAATTDREVLLTALEESFAQTLGRWQEAAGDAVEAGLAEECAEVSATLGAQVRVDLTGGGQVSGEAYGFGPDGSLLVREQDGTSRVLHSGDVHHLRLRDGAPAGAGAAAPAAVPTPSAVPTPSAGAGGDVPAG
;
A
#
# COMPACT_ATOMS: atom_id res chain seq x y z
N MET A 1 -1.47 -9.06 29.36
CA MET A 1 -2.03 -7.70 29.51
C MET A 1 -3.42 -7.75 28.91
N THR A 2 -4.43 -7.28 29.58
CA THR A 2 -5.80 -7.22 29.05
C THR A 2 -5.92 -6.01 28.13
N THR A 3 -6.83 -6.03 27.14
CA THR A 3 -7.10 -4.92 26.20
C THR A 3 -7.44 -3.58 26.89
N ALA A 4 -7.77 -3.61 28.20
CA ALA A 4 -8.00 -2.43 29.03
C ALA A 4 -6.73 -1.60 29.34
N ASP A 5 -5.53 -2.16 29.13
CA ASP A 5 -4.25 -1.53 29.49
C ASP A 5 -3.66 -0.63 28.38
N HIS A 6 -4.26 -0.57 27.18
CA HIS A 6 -3.75 0.27 26.10
C HIS A 6 -4.44 1.63 26.11
N PRO A 7 -3.66 2.76 26.15
CA PRO A 7 -4.25 4.08 26.16
C PRO A 7 -5.06 4.34 24.88
N ALA A 8 -6.21 5.00 25.05
CA ALA A 8 -6.98 5.49 23.93
C ALA A 8 -6.23 6.64 23.23
N LEU A 9 -6.46 6.81 21.93
CA LEU A 9 -6.05 7.99 21.21
C LEU A 9 -6.75 9.23 21.77
N ARG A 10 -6.07 10.36 21.82
CA ARG A 10 -6.59 11.64 22.29
C ARG A 10 -7.04 12.51 21.11
N PRO A 11 -8.35 12.54 20.76
CA PRO A 11 -8.80 13.22 19.54
C PRO A 11 -8.42 14.69 19.47
N GLY A 12 -8.55 15.43 20.57
CA GLY A 12 -8.18 16.84 20.63
C GLY A 12 -6.68 17.08 20.40
N PHE A 13 -5.81 16.29 21.04
CA PHE A 13 -4.38 16.36 20.84
C PHE A 13 -3.96 16.05 19.39
N LEU A 14 -4.55 15.03 18.81
CA LEU A 14 -4.28 14.68 17.40
C LEU A 14 -4.83 15.74 16.44
N ALA A 15 -5.98 16.34 16.73
CA ALA A 15 -6.52 17.43 15.92
C ALA A 15 -5.61 18.67 15.96
N ASP A 16 -5.05 19.01 17.12
CA ASP A 16 -4.11 20.12 17.26
C ASP A 16 -2.83 19.91 16.43
N LEU A 17 -2.39 18.67 16.24
CA LEU A 17 -1.19 18.34 15.46
C LEU A 17 -1.47 18.16 13.96
N LEU A 18 -2.58 17.50 13.62
CA LEU A 18 -2.81 16.98 12.28
C LEU A 18 -3.76 17.80 11.43
N VAL A 19 -4.62 18.63 12.06
CA VAL A 19 -5.60 19.43 11.33
C VAL A 19 -5.05 20.83 11.05
N ALA A 20 -5.37 21.36 9.88
CA ALA A 20 -5.01 22.73 9.49
C ALA A 20 -5.41 23.75 10.60
N PRO A 21 -4.61 24.81 10.87
CA PRO A 21 -3.43 25.20 10.11
C PRO A 21 -2.12 24.49 10.48
N HIS A 22 -2.08 23.62 11.50
CA HIS A 22 -0.84 23.05 12.02
C HIS A 22 -0.43 21.74 11.33
N GLY A 23 -1.39 21.01 10.76
CA GLY A 23 -1.17 19.74 10.09
C GLY A 23 -1.77 19.67 8.67
N PRO A 24 -1.58 18.53 7.99
CA PRO A 24 -1.94 18.39 6.59
C PRO A 24 -3.44 18.12 6.35
N LEU A 25 -4.21 17.80 7.38
CA LEU A 25 -5.61 17.38 7.23
C LEU A 25 -6.58 18.56 7.27
N ALA A 26 -7.65 18.48 6.51
CA ALA A 26 -8.80 19.36 6.64
C ALA A 26 -9.78 18.88 7.73
N ARG A 27 -9.80 17.55 7.99
CA ARG A 27 -10.64 16.94 9.03
C ARG A 27 -10.00 15.69 9.62
N LEU A 28 -10.15 15.52 10.92
CA LEU A 28 -9.83 14.29 11.66
C LEU A 28 -11.05 13.88 12.50
N GLU A 29 -11.39 12.60 12.44
CA GLU A 29 -12.36 11.99 13.34
C GLU A 29 -11.79 10.70 13.94
N VAL A 30 -11.91 10.54 15.26
CA VAL A 30 -11.49 9.35 16.00
C VAL A 30 -12.71 8.76 16.67
N VAL A 31 -13.06 7.52 16.31
CA VAL A 31 -14.22 6.81 16.86
C VAL A 31 -13.78 5.63 17.72
N ALA A 32 -14.60 5.31 18.74
CA ALA A 32 -14.31 4.17 19.60
C ALA A 32 -14.44 2.83 18.85
N GLU A 33 -15.40 2.74 17.95
CA GLU A 33 -15.67 1.53 17.16
C GLU A 33 -16.18 1.90 15.77
N SER A 34 -15.80 1.10 14.77
CA SER A 34 -16.27 1.18 13.39
C SER A 34 -16.43 -0.22 12.83
N ALA A 35 -17.39 -0.45 11.97
CA ALA A 35 -17.45 -1.70 11.24
C ALA A 35 -16.21 -1.81 10.31
N SER A 36 -15.95 -0.79 9.54
CA SER A 36 -14.76 -0.63 8.68
C SER A 36 -14.59 0.83 8.36
N THR A 37 -13.47 1.42 8.71
CA THR A 37 -13.18 2.84 8.48
C THR A 37 -13.29 3.23 7.00
N ASN A 38 -12.85 2.38 6.06
CA ASN A 38 -13.04 2.60 4.63
C ASN A 38 -14.53 2.68 4.26
N THR A 39 -15.32 1.72 4.72
CA THR A 39 -16.74 1.63 4.36
C THR A 39 -17.52 2.80 4.97
N GLU A 40 -17.27 3.14 6.22
CA GLU A 40 -17.95 4.22 6.92
C GLU A 40 -17.55 5.58 6.35
N LEU A 41 -16.26 5.80 6.06
CA LEU A 41 -15.80 7.04 5.44
C LEU A 41 -16.41 7.20 4.04
N ALA A 42 -16.47 6.13 3.22
CA ALA A 42 -17.10 6.16 1.91
C ALA A 42 -18.59 6.52 2.00
N ALA A 43 -19.30 5.93 2.95
CA ALA A 43 -20.72 6.23 3.19
C ALA A 43 -20.94 7.66 3.68
N ALA A 44 -20.10 8.14 4.61
CA ALA A 44 -20.18 9.50 5.14
C ALA A 44 -19.89 10.55 4.04
N VAL A 45 -18.89 10.33 3.21
CA VAL A 45 -18.56 11.18 2.06
C VAL A 45 -19.70 11.21 1.03
N ALA A 46 -20.31 10.05 0.76
CA ALA A 46 -21.45 9.96 -0.17
C ALA A 46 -22.70 10.67 0.36
N ALA A 47 -22.93 10.63 1.68
CA ALA A 47 -24.07 11.27 2.33
C ALA A 47 -23.92 12.80 2.40
N ASP A 48 -22.74 13.29 2.74
CA ASP A 48 -22.43 14.73 2.83
C ASP A 48 -20.97 15.00 2.43
N PRO A 49 -20.70 15.23 1.14
CA PRO A 49 -19.34 15.53 0.65
C PRO A 49 -18.75 16.83 1.23
N GLN A 50 -19.59 17.78 1.65
CA GLN A 50 -19.13 19.06 2.20
C GLN A 50 -18.67 18.92 3.65
N ALA A 51 -19.24 17.98 4.39
CA ALA A 51 -18.79 17.66 5.74
C ALA A 51 -17.42 16.94 5.76
N TRP A 52 -16.98 16.39 4.62
CA TRP A 52 -15.71 15.69 4.50
C TRP A 52 -14.77 16.34 3.46
N PRO A 53 -14.26 17.55 3.75
CA PRO A 53 -13.24 18.17 2.89
C PRO A 53 -11.94 17.33 2.94
N ALA A 54 -11.37 17.06 1.76
CA ALA A 54 -10.11 16.31 1.68
C ALA A 54 -8.88 17.26 1.87
N PRO A 55 -7.79 16.77 2.47
CA PRO A 55 -7.61 15.44 3.05
C PRO A 55 -8.35 15.26 4.38
N ALA A 56 -9.06 14.12 4.56
CA ALA A 56 -9.79 13.84 5.78
C ALA A 56 -9.51 12.42 6.28
N LEU A 57 -9.32 12.27 7.59
CA LEU A 57 -8.93 11.02 8.22
C LEU A 57 -10.00 10.54 9.21
N LEU A 58 -10.44 9.30 9.06
CA LEU A 58 -11.25 8.57 10.03
C LEU A 58 -10.42 7.47 10.66
N VAL A 59 -10.25 7.50 11.98
CA VAL A 59 -9.50 6.49 12.76
C VAL A 59 -10.46 5.79 13.71
N ALA A 60 -10.35 4.45 13.81
CA ALA A 60 -11.10 3.67 14.79
C ALA A 60 -10.17 3.01 15.79
N GLU A 61 -10.57 3.05 17.08
CA GLU A 61 -9.91 2.31 18.15
C GLU A 61 -10.10 0.79 18.00
N HIS A 62 -11.20 0.39 17.40
CA HIS A 62 -11.55 -1.00 17.10
C HIS A 62 -12.37 -1.10 15.82
N GLN A 63 -12.04 -2.06 14.95
CA GLN A 63 -12.88 -2.44 13.80
C GLN A 63 -13.50 -3.82 14.03
N VAL A 64 -14.83 -3.93 13.99
CA VAL A 64 -15.55 -5.18 14.19
C VAL A 64 -15.74 -6.00 12.91
N ALA A 65 -15.63 -5.37 11.75
CA ALA A 65 -15.73 -6.00 10.43
C ALA A 65 -14.71 -5.43 9.45
N GLY A 66 -13.47 -5.20 9.92
CA GLY A 66 -12.39 -4.65 9.11
C GLY A 66 -12.13 -5.47 7.85
N ARG A 67 -11.81 -4.78 6.76
CA ARG A 67 -11.68 -5.36 5.41
C ARG A 67 -10.26 -5.27 4.89
N GLY A 68 -9.83 -6.32 4.23
CA GLY A 68 -8.66 -6.37 3.38
C GLY A 68 -9.03 -6.64 1.92
N ARG A 69 -8.03 -6.74 1.05
CA ARG A 69 -8.22 -7.07 -0.37
C ARG A 69 -8.82 -8.47 -0.54
N SER A 70 -9.51 -8.68 -1.67
CA SER A 70 -10.09 -9.97 -2.07
C SER A 70 -11.01 -10.57 -1.00
N GLY A 71 -11.76 -9.73 -0.25
CA GLY A 71 -12.71 -10.17 0.76
C GLY A 71 -12.10 -10.70 2.05
N ARG A 72 -10.78 -10.59 2.24
CA ARG A 72 -10.15 -11.00 3.51
C ARG A 72 -10.56 -10.05 4.64
N ALA A 73 -10.72 -10.61 5.84
CA ALA A 73 -10.95 -9.81 7.03
C ALA A 73 -9.65 -9.18 7.54
N TRP A 74 -9.76 -7.98 8.11
CA TRP A 74 -8.73 -7.35 8.94
C TRP A 74 -9.23 -7.32 10.38
N GLN A 75 -8.65 -8.14 11.24
CA GLN A 75 -9.07 -8.30 12.62
C GLN A 75 -7.95 -7.93 13.58
N THR A 76 -8.27 -7.06 14.53
CA THR A 76 -7.35 -6.64 15.58
C THR A 76 -8.12 -6.40 16.88
N PRO A 77 -7.58 -6.77 18.04
CA PRO A 77 -8.16 -6.35 19.31
C PRO A 77 -8.19 -4.83 19.43
N ALA A 78 -9.14 -4.32 20.20
CA ALA A 78 -9.28 -2.89 20.42
C ALA A 78 -7.98 -2.26 20.96
N ARG A 79 -7.60 -1.09 20.43
CA ARG A 79 -6.44 -0.29 20.87
C ARG A 79 -5.06 -0.95 20.69
N THR A 80 -4.97 -2.07 19.98
CA THR A 80 -3.68 -2.72 19.71
C THR A 80 -3.09 -2.36 18.35
N ALA A 81 -3.89 -1.83 17.45
CA ALA A 81 -3.49 -1.41 16.10
C ALA A 81 -3.77 0.07 15.86
N LEU A 82 -3.21 0.60 14.78
CA LEU A 82 -3.73 1.79 14.12
C LEU A 82 -4.54 1.33 12.92
N THR A 83 -5.82 1.70 12.90
CA THR A 83 -6.73 1.45 11.78
C THR A 83 -7.38 2.77 11.40
N GLY A 84 -7.01 3.27 10.24
CA GLY A 84 -7.48 4.56 9.73
C GLY A 84 -7.69 4.54 8.24
N SER A 85 -8.52 5.45 7.75
CA SER A 85 -8.83 5.65 6.36
C SER A 85 -8.72 7.12 6.01
N LEU A 86 -7.83 7.45 5.07
CA LEU A 86 -7.59 8.78 4.57
C LEU A 86 -8.36 9.01 3.27
N LEU A 87 -9.24 9.99 3.25
CA LEU A 87 -9.85 10.52 2.02
C LEU A 87 -8.87 11.44 1.33
N VAL A 88 -8.60 11.19 0.06
CA VAL A 88 -7.80 12.05 -0.81
C VAL A 88 -8.54 12.38 -2.09
N ARG A 89 -8.32 13.59 -2.61
CA ARG A 89 -8.80 14.05 -3.93
C ARG A 89 -7.65 14.69 -4.69
N PRO A 90 -6.69 13.85 -5.13
CA PRO A 90 -5.55 14.37 -5.86
C PRO A 90 -5.97 14.90 -7.24
N ASP A 91 -5.44 16.05 -7.63
CA ASP A 91 -5.64 16.61 -8.98
C ASP A 91 -4.67 15.93 -9.96
N VAL A 92 -4.97 14.67 -10.29
CA VAL A 92 -4.16 13.85 -11.20
C VAL A 92 -5.09 13.02 -12.10
N PRO A 93 -4.63 12.57 -13.28
CA PRO A 93 -5.39 11.66 -14.13
C PRO A 93 -5.81 10.39 -13.40
N ARG A 94 -7.06 9.94 -13.63
CA ARG A 94 -7.65 8.79 -12.91
C ARG A 94 -6.83 7.50 -13.03
N GLU A 95 -6.21 7.29 -14.15
CA GLU A 95 -5.33 6.14 -14.43
C GLU A 95 -4.07 6.11 -13.56
N ARG A 96 -3.67 7.27 -13.02
CA ARG A 96 -2.52 7.38 -12.10
C ARG A 96 -2.89 6.94 -10.67
N LEU A 97 -4.16 6.89 -10.30
CA LEU A 97 -4.61 6.50 -8.96
C LEU A 97 -4.23 5.06 -8.57
N SER A 98 -3.89 4.23 -9.53
CA SER A 98 -3.37 2.87 -9.30
C SER A 98 -2.03 2.84 -8.55
N TRP A 99 -1.28 3.95 -8.50
CA TRP A 99 -0.09 4.11 -7.69
C TRP A 99 -0.36 4.26 -6.19
N LEU A 100 -1.55 4.68 -5.79
CA LEU A 100 -1.87 4.97 -4.38
C LEU A 100 -1.49 3.86 -3.38
N PRO A 101 -1.70 2.56 -3.65
CA PRO A 101 -1.29 1.53 -2.71
C PRO A 101 0.23 1.48 -2.48
N LEU A 102 1.03 1.68 -3.53
CA LEU A 102 2.50 1.69 -3.44
C LEU A 102 3.01 2.96 -2.74
N LEU A 103 2.44 4.12 -3.06
CA LEU A 103 2.76 5.39 -2.41
C LEU A 103 2.41 5.36 -0.92
N ALA A 104 1.27 4.76 -0.57
CA ALA A 104 0.88 4.51 0.80
C ALA A 104 1.84 3.55 1.51
N GLY A 105 2.29 2.51 0.81
CA GLY A 105 3.32 1.58 1.28
C GLY A 105 4.63 2.30 1.56
N LEU A 106 5.10 3.13 0.63
CA LEU A 106 6.31 3.92 0.77
C LEU A 106 6.22 4.88 1.97
N ALA A 107 5.11 5.62 2.09
CA ALA A 107 4.90 6.52 3.23
C ALA A 107 4.90 5.77 4.57
N THR A 108 4.27 4.59 4.62
CA THR A 108 4.27 3.74 5.82
C THR A 108 5.69 3.25 6.14
N VAL A 109 6.45 2.79 5.14
CA VAL A 109 7.85 2.36 5.33
C VAL A 109 8.72 3.48 5.87
N ARG A 110 8.62 4.69 5.30
CA ARG A 110 9.36 5.88 5.76
C ARG A 110 9.01 6.23 7.21
N CYS A 111 7.74 6.26 7.54
CA CYS A 111 7.26 6.45 8.90
C CYS A 111 7.88 5.42 9.85
N LEU A 112 7.77 4.13 9.55
CA LEU A 112 8.25 3.06 10.43
C LEU A 112 9.77 3.05 10.58
N ARG A 113 10.53 3.33 9.52
CA ARG A 113 11.99 3.43 9.59
C ARG A 113 12.42 4.62 10.46
N ALA A 114 11.79 5.78 10.28
CA ALA A 114 12.16 7.01 10.98
C ALA A 114 11.74 7.00 12.46
N THR A 115 10.55 6.50 12.78
CA THR A 115 10.00 6.61 14.15
C THR A 115 10.15 5.32 14.96
N ALA A 116 9.93 4.17 14.35
CA ALA A 116 9.96 2.88 15.02
C ALA A 116 11.31 2.17 14.92
N GLY A 117 12.23 2.66 14.08
CA GLY A 117 13.58 2.09 13.92
C GLY A 117 13.57 0.67 13.36
N VAL A 118 12.56 0.30 12.56
CA VAL A 118 12.43 -1.04 11.98
C VAL A 118 12.73 -1.02 10.49
N GLU A 119 13.40 -2.05 9.98
CA GLU A 119 13.74 -2.23 8.57
C GLU A 119 12.50 -2.67 7.77
N ALA A 120 11.52 -1.75 7.65
CA ALA A 120 10.30 -2.01 6.91
C ALA A 120 10.54 -1.99 5.38
N VAL A 121 9.79 -2.83 4.65
CA VAL A 121 9.81 -2.92 3.19
C VAL A 121 8.39 -3.10 2.65
N VAL A 122 8.18 -2.78 1.36
CA VAL A 122 6.89 -2.97 0.68
C VAL A 122 6.89 -4.32 -0.05
N LYS A 123 5.86 -5.11 0.17
CA LYS A 123 5.52 -6.25 -0.69
C LYS A 123 4.34 -5.86 -1.58
N TRP A 124 4.59 -5.87 -2.91
CA TRP A 124 3.56 -5.57 -3.88
C TRP A 124 2.35 -6.50 -3.70
N PRO A 125 1.12 -6.01 -3.83
CA PRO A 125 0.79 -4.63 -4.18
C PRO A 125 0.54 -3.71 -2.97
N ASN A 126 0.41 -4.22 -1.73
CA ASN A 126 -0.26 -3.47 -0.66
C ASN A 126 0.12 -3.88 0.77
N ASP A 127 1.18 -4.66 0.95
CA ASP A 127 1.60 -5.10 2.27
C ASP A 127 2.90 -4.42 2.70
N VAL A 128 3.00 -4.05 3.96
CA VAL A 128 4.27 -3.61 4.57
C VAL A 128 4.77 -4.72 5.47
N LEU A 129 6.02 -5.07 5.26
CA LEU A 129 6.70 -6.16 5.94
C LEU A 129 7.85 -5.63 6.78
N VAL A 130 8.18 -6.37 7.82
CA VAL A 130 9.40 -6.19 8.62
C VAL A 130 10.10 -7.54 8.80
N PRO A 131 11.41 -7.60 9.06
CA PRO A 131 12.09 -8.84 9.39
C PRO A 131 11.38 -9.56 10.52
N ALA A 132 11.37 -10.90 10.45
CA ALA A 132 10.74 -11.73 11.48
C ALA A 132 11.37 -11.46 12.85
N PRO A 133 10.57 -11.44 13.94
CA PRO A 133 11.08 -11.21 15.29
C PRO A 133 11.99 -12.35 15.74
N GLY A 134 12.96 -12.03 16.62
CA GLY A 134 13.79 -12.98 17.32
C GLY A 134 15.29 -12.84 17.06
N ALA A 135 16.10 -13.21 18.06
CA ALA A 135 17.57 -13.21 18.00
C ALA A 135 18.16 -14.54 17.52
N GLY A 136 17.31 -15.51 17.15
CA GLY A 136 17.70 -16.85 16.68
C GLY A 136 17.80 -16.94 15.15
N PRO A 137 18.08 -18.15 14.62
CA PRO A 137 18.04 -18.40 13.19
C PRO A 137 16.68 -17.99 12.62
N VAL A 138 16.68 -17.11 11.62
CA VAL A 138 15.45 -16.59 11.04
C VAL A 138 14.69 -17.74 10.36
N VAL A 139 13.49 -18.05 10.86
CA VAL A 139 12.64 -19.07 10.28
C VAL A 139 12.01 -18.52 9.00
N GLU A 140 12.43 -19.05 7.87
CA GLU A 140 11.79 -18.74 6.59
C GLU A 140 10.37 -19.33 6.55
N MET A 141 9.44 -18.53 6.05
CA MET A 141 8.07 -18.94 5.83
C MET A 141 7.74 -18.96 4.33
N ALA A 142 7.12 -20.03 3.86
CA ALA A 142 6.73 -20.16 2.46
C ALA A 142 5.89 -18.95 2.00
N GLY A 143 6.30 -18.32 0.91
CA GLY A 143 5.66 -17.13 0.35
C GLY A 143 5.99 -15.79 1.04
N TRP A 144 6.75 -15.82 2.16
CA TRP A 144 7.10 -14.64 2.96
C TRP A 144 8.60 -14.50 3.22
N GLY A 145 9.39 -15.55 2.97
CA GLY A 145 10.81 -15.57 3.31
C GLY A 145 11.05 -15.29 4.79
N THR A 146 11.98 -14.39 5.06
CA THR A 146 12.38 -13.96 6.42
C THR A 146 11.55 -12.80 6.96
N TYR A 147 10.49 -12.38 6.25
CA TYR A 147 9.65 -11.24 6.61
C TYR A 147 8.31 -11.66 7.20
N ARG A 148 7.69 -10.74 7.95
CA ARG A 148 6.32 -10.84 8.46
C ARG A 148 5.57 -9.55 8.16
N LYS A 149 4.27 -9.68 7.91
CA LYS A 149 3.40 -8.54 7.62
C LYS A 149 3.11 -7.74 8.89
N VAL A 150 3.46 -6.46 8.89
CA VAL A 150 3.17 -5.52 9.98
C VAL A 150 2.02 -4.59 9.63
N ALA A 151 1.81 -4.28 8.33
CA ALA A 151 0.69 -3.45 7.90
C ALA A 151 0.09 -3.93 6.58
N GLY A 152 -1.17 -3.59 6.37
CA GLY A 152 -1.90 -3.80 5.11
C GLY A 152 -2.59 -2.51 4.66
N ILE A 153 -2.63 -2.30 3.35
CA ILE A 153 -3.19 -1.12 2.71
C ILE A 153 -4.38 -1.54 1.85
N LEU A 154 -5.47 -0.79 1.91
CA LEU A 154 -6.65 -0.99 1.08
C LEU A 154 -7.09 0.33 0.47
N CYS A 155 -6.83 0.52 -0.82
CA CYS A 155 -7.29 1.69 -1.56
C CYS A 155 -8.59 1.39 -2.28
N GLU A 156 -9.58 2.27 -2.15
CA GLU A 156 -10.89 2.20 -2.81
C GLU A 156 -11.16 3.52 -3.54
N LEU A 157 -11.43 3.43 -4.84
CA LEU A 157 -11.72 4.62 -5.65
C LEU A 157 -13.18 5.05 -5.45
N LEU A 158 -13.40 6.35 -5.32
CA LEU A 158 -14.73 6.94 -5.24
C LEU A 158 -15.26 7.30 -6.63
N PRO A 159 -16.60 7.33 -6.82
CA PRO A 159 -17.20 7.70 -8.11
C PRO A 159 -16.84 9.12 -8.59
N ASP A 160 -16.55 10.02 -7.66
CA ASP A 160 -16.19 11.42 -7.91
C ASP A 160 -14.72 11.66 -8.27
N GLY A 161 -13.94 10.59 -8.43
CA GLY A 161 -12.52 10.67 -8.75
C GLY A 161 -11.60 10.76 -7.52
N GLY A 162 -12.15 10.83 -6.31
CA GLY A 162 -11.40 10.70 -5.07
C GLY A 162 -11.02 9.25 -4.77
N ALA A 163 -10.24 9.06 -3.72
CA ALA A 163 -9.88 7.74 -3.21
C ALA A 163 -9.88 7.72 -1.68
N ILE A 164 -10.18 6.55 -1.13
CA ILE A 164 -9.99 6.25 0.29
C ILE A 164 -8.80 5.30 0.41
N VAL A 165 -7.82 5.69 1.21
CA VAL A 165 -6.60 4.93 1.50
C VAL A 165 -6.68 4.43 2.92
N GLY A 166 -7.07 3.17 3.09
CA GLY A 166 -7.10 2.50 4.39
C GLY A 166 -5.74 1.92 4.76
N VAL A 167 -5.30 2.15 5.98
CA VAL A 167 -4.10 1.54 6.55
C VAL A 167 -4.45 0.85 7.85
N GLY A 168 -4.12 -0.45 7.90
CA GLY A 168 -4.12 -1.22 9.14
C GLY A 168 -2.68 -1.54 9.54
N LEU A 169 -2.20 -0.99 10.66
CA LEU A 169 -0.86 -1.21 11.20
C LEU A 169 -0.95 -1.96 12.52
N ASN A 170 -0.30 -3.12 12.59
CA ASN A 170 -0.18 -3.90 13.81
C ASN A 170 0.86 -3.25 14.73
N VAL A 171 0.44 -2.77 15.91
CA VAL A 171 1.31 -2.02 16.81
C VAL A 171 1.65 -2.82 18.06
N ARG A 172 0.65 -3.26 18.84
CA ARG A 172 0.84 -3.83 20.17
C ARG A 172 0.36 -5.27 20.32
N GLN A 173 -0.14 -5.89 19.25
CA GLN A 173 -0.64 -7.26 19.32
C GLN A 173 0.46 -8.22 19.79
N SER A 174 0.10 -9.09 20.72
CA SER A 174 0.86 -10.28 21.07
C SER A 174 0.76 -11.34 19.95
N GLU A 175 1.60 -12.37 19.98
CA GLU A 175 1.58 -13.45 19.01
C GLU A 175 0.23 -14.17 18.96
N SER A 176 -0.42 -14.37 20.11
CA SER A 176 -1.74 -15.03 20.21
C SER A 176 -2.90 -14.16 19.71
N GLU A 177 -2.71 -12.86 19.56
CA GLU A 177 -3.72 -11.93 19.05
C GLU A 177 -3.62 -11.70 17.54
N LEU A 178 -2.57 -12.21 16.91
CA LEU A 178 -2.40 -12.14 15.46
C LEU A 178 -3.16 -13.28 14.76
N PRO A 179 -3.89 -12.98 13.67
CA PRO A 179 -4.77 -13.97 13.03
C PRO A 179 -4.01 -15.06 12.26
N VAL A 180 -2.77 -14.82 11.87
CA VAL A 180 -1.95 -15.73 11.06
C VAL A 180 -0.47 -15.62 11.44
N ALA A 181 0.27 -16.71 11.29
CA ALA A 181 1.70 -16.77 11.61
C ALA A 181 2.58 -15.88 10.70
N SER A 182 2.08 -15.48 9.53
CA SER A 182 2.77 -14.54 8.63
C SER A 182 2.62 -13.07 9.04
N ALA A 183 1.80 -12.77 10.06
CA ALA A 183 1.68 -11.44 10.63
C ALA A 183 2.65 -11.23 11.80
N THR A 184 2.95 -9.97 12.09
CA THR A 184 3.69 -9.52 13.27
C THR A 184 3.17 -8.16 13.72
N SER A 185 3.67 -7.66 14.85
CA SER A 185 3.41 -6.30 15.34
C SER A 185 4.72 -5.58 15.65
N LEU A 186 4.67 -4.25 15.77
CA LEU A 186 5.82 -3.45 16.16
C LEU A 186 6.36 -3.86 17.53
N ALA A 187 5.48 -4.21 18.47
CA ALA A 187 5.88 -4.70 19.79
C ALA A 187 6.70 -6.01 19.71
N LEU A 188 6.28 -6.94 18.86
CA LEU A 188 6.95 -8.24 18.70
C LEU A 188 8.33 -8.12 18.06
N VAL A 189 8.54 -7.15 17.18
CA VAL A 189 9.85 -6.92 16.54
C VAL A 189 10.75 -5.97 17.35
N GLY A 190 10.31 -5.55 18.55
CA GLY A 190 11.11 -4.70 19.43
C GLY A 190 11.31 -3.29 18.89
N ALA A 191 10.29 -2.72 18.23
CA ALA A 191 10.33 -1.37 17.69
C ALA A 191 10.63 -0.32 18.79
N ALA A 192 11.31 0.76 18.40
CA ALA A 192 11.69 1.84 19.33
C ALA A 192 10.48 2.56 19.93
N THR A 193 9.34 2.56 19.23
CA THR A 193 8.07 3.06 19.74
C THR A 193 6.89 2.18 19.35
N THR A 194 5.92 2.09 20.24
CA THR A 194 4.57 1.56 20.01
C THR A 194 3.51 2.58 20.40
N ASP A 195 3.89 3.85 20.48
CA ASP A 195 2.95 4.94 20.70
C ASP A 195 2.17 5.22 19.42
N ARG A 196 0.85 4.95 19.48
CA ARG A 196 -0.02 5.08 18.32
C ARG A 196 -0.22 6.52 17.86
N GLU A 197 -0.13 7.50 18.76
CA GLU A 197 -0.24 8.92 18.40
C GLU A 197 1.01 9.40 17.65
N VAL A 198 2.19 9.03 18.13
CA VAL A 198 3.46 9.31 17.43
C VAL A 198 3.47 8.67 16.05
N LEU A 199 3.08 7.39 15.95
CA LEU A 199 3.03 6.67 14.68
C LEU A 199 2.00 7.25 13.72
N LEU A 200 0.82 7.63 14.21
CA LEU A 200 -0.22 8.24 13.38
C LEU A 200 0.22 9.60 12.84
N THR A 201 0.78 10.46 13.69
CA THR A 201 1.27 11.78 13.28
C THR A 201 2.35 11.66 12.21
N ALA A 202 3.35 10.82 12.44
CA ALA A 202 4.43 10.61 11.47
C ALA A 202 3.94 9.95 10.17
N LEU A 203 2.93 9.09 10.24
CA LEU A 203 2.34 8.46 9.06
C LEU A 203 1.63 9.49 8.18
N GLU A 204 0.79 10.35 8.78
CA GLU A 204 0.05 11.38 8.04
C GLU A 204 0.98 12.44 7.43
N GLU A 205 2.05 12.83 8.14
CA GLU A 205 3.09 13.71 7.60
C GLU A 205 3.81 13.07 6.40
N SER A 206 4.19 11.80 6.51
CA SER A 206 4.82 11.04 5.43
C SER A 206 3.91 10.87 4.22
N PHE A 207 2.60 10.66 4.46
CA PHE A 207 1.59 10.63 3.40
C PHE A 207 1.47 11.97 2.70
N ALA A 208 1.34 13.04 3.44
CA ALA A 208 1.20 14.38 2.88
C ALA A 208 2.39 14.75 2.00
N GLN A 209 3.62 14.46 2.45
CA GLN A 209 4.84 14.69 1.66
C GLN A 209 4.87 13.84 0.39
N THR A 210 4.53 12.54 0.50
CA THR A 210 4.56 11.62 -0.65
C THR A 210 3.52 11.99 -1.69
N LEU A 211 2.27 12.28 -1.26
CA LEU A 211 1.18 12.68 -2.13
C LEU A 211 1.42 14.06 -2.74
N GLY A 212 1.98 15.02 -1.98
CA GLY A 212 2.33 16.35 -2.49
C GLY A 212 3.31 16.28 -3.65
N ARG A 213 4.42 15.57 -3.49
CA ARG A 213 5.42 15.34 -4.58
C ARG A 213 4.79 14.67 -5.80
N TRP A 214 3.92 13.69 -5.58
CA TRP A 214 3.26 13.00 -6.67
C TRP A 214 2.29 13.89 -7.43
N GLN A 215 1.54 14.76 -6.74
CA GLN A 215 0.64 15.73 -7.36
C GLN A 215 1.40 16.83 -8.11
N GLU A 216 2.52 17.31 -7.57
CA GLU A 216 3.40 18.28 -8.24
C GLU A 216 3.92 17.79 -9.59
N ALA A 217 4.12 16.46 -9.71
CA ALA A 217 4.46 15.78 -10.97
C ALA A 217 3.21 15.30 -11.75
N ALA A 218 2.04 15.93 -11.56
CA ALA A 218 0.79 15.56 -12.22
C ALA A 218 0.44 14.05 -12.16
N GLY A 219 0.82 13.38 -11.07
CA GLY A 219 0.60 11.95 -10.85
C GLY A 219 1.63 11.04 -11.53
N ASP A 220 2.69 11.58 -12.12
CA ASP A 220 3.76 10.76 -12.67
C ASP A 220 4.77 10.36 -11.56
N ALA A 221 4.69 9.09 -11.12
CA ALA A 221 5.55 8.59 -10.06
C ALA A 221 7.03 8.48 -10.49
N VAL A 222 7.30 8.36 -11.79
CA VAL A 222 8.68 8.32 -12.31
C VAL A 222 9.27 9.72 -12.28
N GLU A 223 8.55 10.72 -12.79
CA GLU A 223 8.98 12.13 -12.78
C GLU A 223 9.15 12.64 -11.33
N ALA A 224 8.27 12.23 -10.42
CA ALA A 224 8.38 12.54 -9.00
C ALA A 224 9.57 11.84 -8.30
N GLY A 225 10.27 10.89 -8.95
CA GLY A 225 11.28 10.03 -8.34
C GLY A 225 10.71 8.96 -7.37
N LEU A 226 9.39 8.89 -7.23
CA LEU A 226 8.72 8.00 -6.26
C LEU A 226 8.71 6.53 -6.74
N ALA A 227 8.73 6.28 -8.05
CA ALA A 227 8.83 4.93 -8.59
C ALA A 227 10.16 4.27 -8.20
N GLU A 228 11.27 5.01 -8.26
CA GLU A 228 12.59 4.54 -7.83
C GLU A 228 12.62 4.27 -6.31
N GLU A 229 12.10 5.20 -5.51
CA GLU A 229 12.02 5.01 -4.06
C GLU A 229 11.14 3.83 -3.65
N CYS A 230 10.02 3.58 -4.36
CA CYS A 230 9.21 2.37 -4.17
C CYS A 230 9.98 1.11 -4.53
N ALA A 231 10.81 1.16 -5.58
CA ALA A 231 11.65 0.03 -5.98
C ALA A 231 12.73 -0.28 -4.93
N GLU A 232 13.38 0.74 -4.39
CA GLU A 232 14.42 0.61 -3.35
C GLU A 232 13.89 -0.04 -2.05
N VAL A 233 12.64 0.22 -1.70
CA VAL A 233 12.02 -0.38 -0.50
C VAL A 233 11.20 -1.63 -0.81
N SER A 234 11.27 -2.15 -2.04
CA SER A 234 10.47 -3.30 -2.46
C SER A 234 11.12 -4.63 -2.04
N ALA A 235 10.38 -5.45 -1.30
CA ALA A 235 10.73 -6.84 -1.06
C ALA A 235 10.38 -7.76 -2.24
N THR A 236 9.64 -7.26 -3.22
CA THR A 236 9.14 -8.06 -4.35
C THR A 236 10.07 -8.00 -5.56
N LEU A 237 10.64 -6.83 -5.86
CA LEU A 237 11.53 -6.66 -7.00
C LEU A 237 12.85 -7.43 -6.80
N GLY A 238 13.34 -8.05 -7.87
CA GLY A 238 14.51 -8.93 -7.87
C GLY A 238 14.23 -10.34 -7.35
N ALA A 239 13.02 -10.60 -6.81
CA ALA A 239 12.66 -11.91 -6.29
C ALA A 239 12.04 -12.81 -7.36
N GLN A 240 12.26 -14.13 -7.23
CA GLN A 240 11.43 -15.12 -7.92
C GLN A 240 10.07 -15.17 -7.22
N VAL A 241 9.03 -14.97 -7.98
CA VAL A 241 7.66 -14.90 -7.46
C VAL A 241 6.72 -15.86 -8.18
N ARG A 242 5.71 -16.28 -7.46
CA ARG A 242 4.46 -16.82 -8.02
C ARG A 242 3.35 -15.84 -7.67
N VAL A 243 2.60 -15.43 -8.65
CA VAL A 243 1.47 -14.51 -8.49
C VAL A 243 0.18 -15.22 -8.83
N ASP A 244 -0.69 -15.35 -7.84
CA ASP A 244 -2.05 -15.88 -8.03
C ASP A 244 -2.93 -14.73 -8.53
N LEU A 245 -3.51 -14.87 -9.72
CA LEU A 245 -4.29 -13.83 -10.37
C LEU A 245 -5.74 -13.79 -9.85
N THR A 246 -6.31 -12.61 -9.73
CA THR A 246 -7.68 -12.38 -9.22
C THR A 246 -8.75 -13.08 -10.05
N GLY A 247 -8.52 -13.30 -11.34
CA GLY A 247 -9.42 -14.02 -12.25
C GLY A 247 -9.14 -15.52 -12.38
N GLY A 248 -8.24 -16.06 -11.56
CA GLY A 248 -7.73 -17.42 -11.66
C GLY A 248 -6.49 -17.53 -12.55
N GLY A 249 -5.72 -18.60 -12.37
CA GLY A 249 -4.43 -18.79 -13.00
C GLY A 249 -3.27 -18.23 -12.17
N GLN A 250 -2.06 -18.55 -12.62
CA GLN A 250 -0.82 -18.17 -11.95
C GLN A 250 0.21 -17.69 -12.98
N VAL A 251 1.03 -16.74 -12.56
CA VAL A 251 2.23 -16.29 -13.28
C VAL A 251 3.43 -16.52 -12.36
N SER A 252 4.50 -17.12 -12.88
CA SER A 252 5.73 -17.38 -12.14
C SER A 252 6.94 -16.86 -12.91
N GLY A 253 7.83 -16.14 -12.22
CA GLY A 253 9.02 -15.58 -12.83
C GLY A 253 9.74 -14.60 -11.90
N GLU A 254 10.65 -13.85 -12.46
CA GLU A 254 11.37 -12.78 -11.77
C GLU A 254 10.54 -11.48 -11.82
N ALA A 255 10.24 -10.89 -10.66
CA ALA A 255 9.65 -9.56 -10.57
C ALA A 255 10.76 -8.52 -10.81
N TYR A 256 10.78 -7.88 -11.98
CA TYR A 256 11.92 -7.05 -12.39
C TYR A 256 11.68 -5.54 -12.38
N GLY A 257 10.45 -5.08 -12.19
CA GLY A 257 10.16 -3.64 -12.17
C GLY A 257 8.68 -3.32 -11.92
N PHE A 258 8.39 -2.03 -11.87
CA PHE A 258 7.04 -1.48 -11.89
C PHE A 258 6.75 -0.87 -13.26
N GLY A 259 5.52 -1.05 -13.74
CA GLY A 259 5.00 -0.34 -14.89
C GLY A 259 4.66 1.13 -14.59
N PRO A 260 4.34 1.94 -15.61
CA PRO A 260 4.04 3.36 -15.45
C PRO A 260 2.78 3.63 -14.60
N ASP A 261 1.98 2.63 -14.38
CA ASP A 261 0.77 2.62 -13.54
C ASP A 261 0.95 1.91 -12.20
N GLY A 262 2.19 1.56 -11.81
CA GLY A 262 2.47 0.80 -10.58
C GLY A 262 2.18 -0.71 -10.68
N SER A 263 1.84 -1.21 -11.88
CA SER A 263 1.72 -2.65 -12.14
C SER A 263 3.04 -3.38 -11.92
N LEU A 264 2.98 -4.64 -11.52
CA LEU A 264 4.18 -5.48 -11.35
C LEU A 264 4.59 -6.08 -12.70
N LEU A 265 5.84 -5.91 -13.06
CA LEU A 265 6.44 -6.51 -14.26
C LEU A 265 7.14 -7.82 -13.87
N VAL A 266 6.69 -8.94 -14.44
CA VAL A 266 7.24 -10.27 -14.19
C VAL A 266 7.78 -10.86 -15.48
N ARG A 267 9.02 -11.35 -15.44
CA ARG A 267 9.65 -12.08 -16.55
C ARG A 267 9.56 -13.57 -16.30
N GLU A 268 8.81 -14.29 -17.11
CA GLU A 268 8.68 -15.74 -17.05
C GLU A 268 9.97 -16.43 -17.53
N GLN A 269 10.11 -17.74 -17.26
CA GLN A 269 11.33 -18.49 -17.61
C GLN A 269 11.60 -18.59 -19.11
N ASP A 270 10.55 -18.50 -19.94
CA ASP A 270 10.65 -18.47 -21.40
C ASP A 270 11.01 -17.09 -21.97
N GLY A 271 11.26 -16.10 -21.10
CA GLY A 271 11.57 -14.72 -21.46
C GLY A 271 10.34 -13.83 -21.68
N THR A 272 9.12 -14.38 -21.60
CA THR A 272 7.88 -13.60 -21.73
C THR A 272 7.75 -12.61 -20.57
N SER A 273 7.45 -11.34 -20.90
CA SER A 273 7.14 -10.32 -19.90
C SER A 273 5.65 -10.21 -19.68
N ARG A 274 5.23 -10.26 -18.41
CA ARG A 274 3.84 -10.07 -17.98
C ARG A 274 3.70 -8.76 -17.20
N VAL A 275 2.61 -8.05 -17.46
CA VAL A 275 2.18 -6.87 -16.72
C VAL A 275 1.02 -7.27 -15.81
N LEU A 276 1.19 -7.13 -14.50
CA LEU A 276 0.21 -7.57 -13.52
C LEU A 276 -0.33 -6.36 -12.75
N HIS A 277 -1.61 -6.06 -12.90
CA HIS A 277 -2.28 -4.94 -12.22
C HIS A 277 -2.82 -5.34 -10.83
N SER A 278 -3.01 -6.64 -10.58
CA SER A 278 -3.46 -7.19 -9.29
C SER A 278 -3.04 -8.64 -9.15
N GLY A 279 -2.98 -9.12 -7.92
CA GLY A 279 -2.68 -10.51 -7.62
C GLY A 279 -2.17 -10.67 -6.19
N ASP A 280 -2.01 -11.92 -5.76
CA ASP A 280 -1.39 -12.28 -4.50
C ASP A 280 0.01 -12.84 -4.75
N VAL A 281 1.03 -12.11 -4.34
CA VAL A 281 2.43 -12.47 -4.56
C VAL A 281 2.93 -13.42 -3.49
N HIS A 282 3.53 -14.51 -3.92
CA HIS A 282 4.29 -15.45 -3.09
C HIS A 282 5.74 -15.44 -3.51
N HIS A 283 6.66 -15.10 -2.60
CA HIS A 283 8.08 -15.20 -2.86
C HIS A 283 8.50 -16.68 -2.90
N LEU A 284 9.15 -17.10 -3.97
CA LEU A 284 9.65 -18.46 -4.13
C LEU A 284 11.10 -18.53 -3.61
N ARG A 285 11.46 -19.64 -2.96
CA ARG A 285 12.87 -19.90 -2.67
C ARG A 285 13.64 -20.05 -3.98
N LEU A 286 14.78 -19.36 -4.09
CA LEU A 286 15.84 -19.83 -4.98
C LEU A 286 16.30 -21.19 -4.46
N ARG A 287 16.23 -22.25 -5.25
CA ARG A 287 16.93 -23.50 -4.94
C ARG A 287 18.42 -23.15 -4.89
N ASP A 288 19.09 -23.49 -3.78
CA ASP A 288 20.52 -23.28 -3.58
C ASP A 288 21.31 -23.68 -4.82
N GLY A 289 21.98 -22.71 -5.46
CA GLY A 289 22.78 -23.03 -6.66
C GLY A 289 23.29 -21.85 -7.49
N ALA A 290 23.04 -20.59 -7.12
CA ALA A 290 23.74 -19.46 -7.76
C ALA A 290 24.07 -18.39 -6.73
N PRO A 291 25.32 -17.89 -6.64
CA PRO A 291 25.67 -16.78 -5.77
C PRO A 291 24.97 -15.53 -6.29
N ALA A 292 24.31 -14.80 -5.37
CA ALA A 292 23.80 -13.47 -5.64
C ALA A 292 24.98 -12.57 -6.07
N GLY A 293 25.09 -12.34 -7.37
CA GLY A 293 26.01 -11.37 -7.92
C GLY A 293 25.53 -9.98 -7.54
N ALA A 294 26.28 -9.29 -6.68
CA ALA A 294 26.15 -7.85 -6.49
C ALA A 294 26.38 -7.16 -7.84
N GLY A 295 25.32 -6.55 -8.36
CA GLY A 295 25.36 -5.76 -9.59
C GLY A 295 24.04 -5.00 -9.70
N ALA A 296 24.01 -3.80 -9.13
CA ALA A 296 23.00 -2.83 -9.49
C ALA A 296 23.14 -2.55 -10.99
N ALA A 297 22.34 -3.23 -11.80
CA ALA A 297 22.18 -2.88 -13.20
C ALA A 297 21.28 -1.65 -13.27
N ALA A 298 21.78 -0.62 -13.95
CA ALA A 298 21.00 0.56 -14.30
C ALA A 298 19.66 0.16 -14.95
N PRO A 299 18.57 0.91 -14.74
CA PRO A 299 17.27 0.57 -15.29
C PRO A 299 17.36 0.49 -16.82
N ALA A 300 17.01 -0.65 -17.38
CA ALA A 300 16.87 -0.84 -18.81
C ALA A 300 15.73 0.07 -19.30
N ALA A 301 16.03 0.83 -20.38
CA ALA A 301 15.08 1.71 -21.04
C ALA A 301 13.79 0.94 -21.36
N VAL A 302 12.65 1.55 -20.99
CA VAL A 302 11.31 1.07 -21.28
C VAL A 302 11.15 0.96 -22.79
N PRO A 303 10.77 -0.22 -23.36
CA PRO A 303 10.49 -0.30 -24.79
C PRO A 303 9.26 0.55 -25.09
N THR A 304 9.39 1.49 -26.03
CA THR A 304 8.30 2.29 -26.57
C THR A 304 7.24 1.36 -27.17
N PRO A 305 5.95 1.55 -26.87
CA PRO A 305 4.90 0.75 -27.48
C PRO A 305 4.89 0.97 -28.99
N SER A 306 4.99 -0.10 -29.78
CA SER A 306 4.79 -0.08 -31.22
C SER A 306 3.44 0.57 -31.54
N ALA A 307 3.48 1.57 -32.43
CA ALA A 307 2.30 2.26 -32.92
C ALA A 307 1.29 1.25 -33.50
N VAL A 308 0.07 1.33 -33.02
CA VAL A 308 -1.09 0.64 -33.59
C VAL A 308 -1.31 1.18 -35.01
N PRO A 309 -1.38 0.36 -36.06
CA PRO A 309 -1.66 0.85 -37.40
C PRO A 309 -3.09 1.42 -37.46
N THR A 310 -3.21 2.66 -37.92
CA THR A 310 -4.49 3.29 -38.22
C THR A 310 -5.17 2.54 -39.37
N PRO A 311 -6.47 2.25 -39.32
CA PRO A 311 -7.20 1.68 -40.45
C PRO A 311 -7.28 2.70 -41.58
N SER A 312 -6.83 2.31 -42.79
CA SER A 312 -6.92 3.10 -43.99
C SER A 312 -8.38 3.40 -44.34
N ALA A 313 -8.67 4.68 -44.55
CA ALA A 313 -9.95 5.12 -45.11
C ALA A 313 -10.15 4.52 -46.52
N GLY A 314 -11.16 3.66 -46.62
CA GLY A 314 -11.61 3.11 -47.90
C GLY A 314 -12.18 4.20 -48.79
N ALA A 315 -11.75 4.16 -50.04
CA ALA A 315 -12.13 5.04 -51.13
C ALA A 315 -13.66 5.05 -51.38
N GLY A 316 -14.14 6.23 -51.75
CA GLY A 316 -15.52 6.48 -52.09
C GLY A 316 -15.99 5.64 -53.28
N GLY A 317 -17.21 5.12 -53.15
CA GLY A 317 -18.00 4.55 -54.24
C GLY A 317 -19.00 5.58 -54.72
N ASP A 318 -18.88 5.92 -56.00
CA ASP A 318 -19.78 6.75 -56.82
C ASP A 318 -21.21 6.20 -56.78
N VAL A 319 -22.19 7.05 -56.57
CA VAL A 319 -23.63 6.72 -56.81
C VAL A 319 -24.09 7.53 -58.00
N PRO A 320 -24.58 6.86 -59.10
CA PRO A 320 -25.18 7.58 -60.21
C PRO A 320 -26.61 7.99 -59.92
N ALA A 321 -26.95 9.18 -60.36
CA ALA A 321 -28.28 9.76 -60.34
C ALA A 321 -29.24 8.99 -61.28
N GLY A 322 -30.47 8.78 -60.84
CA GLY A 322 -31.63 8.32 -61.49
C GLY A 322 -32.87 8.66 -60.68
#